data_cef495185b02b8978eac8cd33d2f1344
#
_entry.id   cef495185b02b8978eac8cd33d2f1344
#
_cell.length_a   1.000
_cell.length_b   1.000
_cell.length_c   1.000
_cell.angle_alpha   90.00
_cell.angle_beta   90.00
_cell.angle_gamma   90.00
#
_symmetry.space_group_name_H-M   'P 1'
#
loop_
_entity.id
_entity.type
_entity.pdbx_description
1 polymer ?
#
loop_
_entity_poly.entity_id
_entity_poly.type
_entity_poly.pdbx_seq_one_letter_code
_entity_poly.pdbx_strand_id
1 'polypeptide(L)'
;MGRLEGKSVIITGAGSGIGRAAALMFTKEGAKLIAVDKTEGVKETVEQVRKAGGIAEAVMADAGSESDVKAYIAKAISAYGKLDAIWANAGIGGGLIPLAEQTPEHWQEVLRVNLIGPFLAVKHSIPHMVKQGYGAIVCTASVAGLKANASGHPYAASKAGVISLVQTTAYSLSGTNVRINAVCPGLIETGMTKPIFDNAKERGTESKIGQLNPLKRPGQPHELAAMGLFLASDEASYVNGQAFPVDGGLTASMPYAGKPI
;
A
#
# COMPACT_ATOMS: atom_id res chain seq x y z
N MET A 1 -5.48 12.65 21.89
CA MET A 1 -4.46 13.02 20.89
C MET A 1 -4.48 11.96 19.83
N GLY A 2 -4.54 12.33 18.55
CA GLY A 2 -4.58 11.36 17.45
C GLY A 2 -3.24 10.61 17.32
N ARG A 3 -3.28 9.37 16.81
CA ARG A 3 -2.09 8.50 16.63
C ARG A 3 -1.04 9.08 15.68
N LEU A 4 -1.42 10.00 14.79
CA LEU A 4 -0.56 10.71 13.85
C LEU A 4 -0.62 12.24 14.04
N GLU A 5 -0.94 12.72 15.23
CA GLU A 5 -1.11 14.14 15.52
C GLU A 5 0.11 14.96 15.08
N GLY A 6 -0.14 15.91 14.16
CA GLY A 6 0.89 16.81 13.61
C GLY A 6 1.94 16.15 12.71
N LYS A 7 1.84 14.83 12.41
CA LYS A 7 2.77 14.14 11.53
C LYS A 7 2.49 14.48 10.05
N SER A 8 3.55 14.69 9.29
CA SER A 8 3.54 14.87 7.84
C SER A 8 3.60 13.50 7.16
N VAL A 9 2.59 13.16 6.37
CA VAL A 9 2.45 11.84 5.74
C VAL A 9 2.23 11.96 4.25
N ILE A 10 2.85 11.06 3.47
CA ILE A 10 2.56 10.88 2.05
C ILE A 10 1.85 9.53 1.87
N ILE A 11 0.79 9.48 1.06
CA ILE A 11 0.15 8.23 0.62
C ILE A 11 0.05 8.26 -0.89
N THR A 12 0.65 7.26 -1.57
CA THR A 12 0.50 7.07 -3.02
C THR A 12 -0.64 6.12 -3.35
N GLY A 13 -1.27 6.27 -4.52
CA GLY A 13 -2.49 5.54 -4.84
C GLY A 13 -3.69 5.99 -3.99
N ALA A 14 -3.69 7.27 -3.58
CA ALA A 14 -4.68 7.83 -2.67
C ALA A 14 -6.01 8.20 -3.33
N GLY A 15 -6.12 8.07 -4.65
CA GLY A 15 -7.33 8.41 -5.41
C GLY A 15 -8.50 7.43 -5.21
N SER A 16 -8.25 6.22 -4.71
CA SER A 16 -9.29 5.20 -4.53
C SER A 16 -8.89 4.11 -3.53
N GLY A 17 -9.80 3.18 -3.25
CA GLY A 17 -9.55 1.93 -2.54
C GLY A 17 -8.81 2.10 -1.21
N ILE A 18 -7.74 1.33 -1.01
CA ILE A 18 -6.95 1.32 0.23
C ILE A 18 -6.35 2.70 0.51
N GLY A 19 -5.78 3.36 -0.52
CA GLY A 19 -5.14 4.67 -0.35
C GLY A 19 -6.13 5.76 0.07
N ARG A 20 -7.35 5.79 -0.49
CA ARG A 20 -8.43 6.71 -0.06
C ARG A 20 -8.85 6.44 1.37
N ALA A 21 -9.08 5.16 1.72
CA ALA A 21 -9.44 4.78 3.09
C ALA A 21 -8.36 5.18 4.10
N ALA A 22 -7.09 5.00 3.73
CA ALA A 22 -5.95 5.43 4.55
C ALA A 22 -5.88 6.96 4.68
N ALA A 23 -6.09 7.70 3.59
CA ALA A 23 -6.12 9.16 3.61
C ALA A 23 -7.13 9.70 4.62
N LEU A 24 -8.36 9.18 4.59
CA LEU A 24 -9.42 9.55 5.53
C LEU A 24 -9.09 9.15 6.98
N MET A 25 -8.58 7.94 7.17
CA MET A 25 -8.26 7.43 8.50
C MET A 25 -7.06 8.17 9.13
N PHE A 26 -5.98 8.37 8.37
CA PHE A 26 -4.76 9.01 8.89
C PHE A 26 -5.00 10.48 9.24
N THR A 27 -5.78 11.20 8.43
CA THR A 27 -6.11 12.60 8.72
C THR A 27 -7.08 12.75 9.88
N LYS A 28 -7.99 11.78 10.10
CA LYS A 28 -8.82 11.70 11.31
C LYS A 28 -7.96 11.52 12.57
N GLU A 29 -6.79 10.88 12.45
CA GLU A 29 -5.81 10.69 13.51
C GLU A 29 -4.78 11.84 13.58
N GLY A 30 -5.06 12.99 12.96
CA GLY A 30 -4.27 14.21 13.06
C GLY A 30 -3.12 14.35 12.08
N ALA A 31 -2.99 13.47 11.08
CA ALA A 31 -1.95 13.61 10.05
C ALA A 31 -2.20 14.80 9.12
N LYS A 32 -1.12 15.47 8.70
CA LYS A 32 -1.08 16.39 7.56
C LYS A 32 -0.67 15.60 6.32
N LEU A 33 -1.54 15.50 5.32
CA LEU A 33 -1.41 14.54 4.23
C LEU A 33 -1.01 15.20 2.91
N ILE A 34 -0.04 14.62 2.21
CA ILE A 34 0.12 14.74 0.76
C ILE A 34 -0.47 13.47 0.14
N ALA A 35 -1.64 13.59 -0.47
CA ALA A 35 -2.30 12.53 -1.19
C ALA A 35 -1.81 12.53 -2.64
N VAL A 36 -1.28 11.39 -3.11
CA VAL A 36 -0.68 11.25 -4.45
C VAL A 36 -1.42 10.19 -5.25
N ASP A 37 -1.81 10.53 -6.47
CA ASP A 37 -2.34 9.57 -7.44
C ASP A 37 -2.13 10.10 -8.86
N LYS A 38 -2.12 9.21 -9.86
CA LYS A 38 -2.09 9.62 -11.27
C LYS A 38 -3.46 10.00 -11.82
N THR A 39 -4.54 9.77 -11.07
CA THR A 39 -5.93 10.02 -11.47
C THR A 39 -6.55 11.18 -10.69
N GLU A 40 -7.57 11.80 -11.28
CA GLU A 40 -8.36 12.88 -10.67
C GLU A 40 -9.02 12.46 -9.33
N GLY A 41 -9.22 11.17 -9.08
CA GLY A 41 -9.78 10.66 -7.83
C GLY A 41 -9.04 11.12 -6.57
N VAL A 42 -7.78 11.56 -6.69
CA VAL A 42 -7.02 12.16 -5.57
C VAL A 42 -7.63 13.48 -5.09
N LYS A 43 -8.18 14.27 -6.02
CA LYS A 43 -8.85 15.54 -5.66
C LYS A 43 -10.12 15.28 -4.86
N GLU A 44 -10.92 14.28 -5.27
CA GLU A 44 -12.11 13.86 -4.53
C GLU A 44 -11.75 13.39 -3.11
N THR A 45 -10.67 12.60 -2.99
CA THR A 45 -10.17 12.13 -1.68
C THR A 45 -9.81 13.31 -0.78
N VAL A 46 -9.07 14.30 -1.31
CA VAL A 46 -8.69 15.50 -0.55
C VAL A 46 -9.90 16.33 -0.16
N GLU A 47 -10.91 16.45 -1.02
CA GLU A 47 -12.18 17.11 -0.67
C GLU A 47 -12.87 16.41 0.51
N GLN A 48 -12.95 15.07 0.47
CA GLN A 48 -13.54 14.29 1.56
C GLN A 48 -12.78 14.50 2.87
N VAL A 49 -11.44 14.48 2.83
CA VAL A 49 -10.58 14.76 3.99
C VAL A 49 -10.88 16.16 4.56
N ARG A 50 -10.91 17.19 3.71
CA ARG A 50 -11.14 18.58 4.13
C ARG A 50 -12.56 18.79 4.69
N LYS A 51 -13.57 18.15 4.09
CA LYS A 51 -14.94 18.16 4.61
C LYS A 51 -15.05 17.51 6.00
N ALA A 52 -14.17 16.54 6.29
CA ALA A 52 -14.07 15.92 7.62
C ALA A 52 -13.18 16.71 8.60
N GLY A 53 -12.70 17.90 8.24
CA GLY A 53 -11.84 18.74 9.07
C GLY A 53 -10.35 18.40 9.04
N GLY A 54 -9.92 17.47 8.19
CA GLY A 54 -8.53 17.06 8.05
C GLY A 54 -7.72 18.00 7.13
N ILE A 55 -6.41 17.90 7.21
CA ILE A 55 -5.46 18.69 6.42
C ILE A 55 -4.87 17.79 5.32
N ALA A 56 -5.11 18.12 4.05
CA ALA A 56 -4.57 17.37 2.93
C ALA A 56 -4.36 18.26 1.70
N GLU A 57 -3.33 17.90 0.90
CA GLU A 57 -3.09 18.45 -0.42
C GLU A 57 -3.04 17.31 -1.45
N ALA A 58 -3.63 17.54 -2.63
CA ALA A 58 -3.61 16.60 -3.75
C ALA A 58 -2.41 16.85 -4.66
N VAL A 59 -1.72 15.78 -5.04
CA VAL A 59 -0.66 15.82 -6.06
C VAL A 59 -0.96 14.78 -7.12
N MET A 60 -1.13 15.22 -8.36
CA MET A 60 -1.23 14.32 -9.50
C MET A 60 0.16 13.93 -9.96
N ALA A 61 0.52 12.65 -9.80
CA ALA A 61 1.86 12.13 -10.08
C ALA A 61 1.85 10.64 -10.35
N ASP A 62 2.77 10.17 -11.19
CA ASP A 62 3.04 8.74 -11.39
C ASP A 62 4.07 8.24 -10.36
N ALA A 63 3.65 7.32 -9.50
CA ALA A 63 4.52 6.74 -8.49
C ALA A 63 5.72 5.95 -9.06
N GLY A 64 5.67 5.55 -10.34
CA GLY A 64 6.77 4.90 -11.04
C GLY A 64 7.71 5.88 -11.77
N SER A 65 7.51 7.20 -11.63
CA SER A 65 8.35 8.26 -12.21
C SER A 65 9.26 8.87 -11.14
N GLU A 66 10.56 8.80 -11.32
CA GLU A 66 11.51 9.34 -10.32
C GLU A 66 11.39 10.86 -10.13
N SER A 67 11.13 11.61 -11.20
CA SER A 67 10.90 13.06 -11.12
C SER A 67 9.68 13.39 -10.28
N ASP A 68 8.59 12.66 -10.47
CA ASP A 68 7.34 12.86 -9.74
C ASP A 68 7.50 12.48 -8.26
N VAL A 69 8.24 11.39 -7.97
CA VAL A 69 8.57 10.96 -6.61
C VAL A 69 9.33 12.06 -5.87
N LYS A 70 10.37 12.63 -6.50
CA LYS A 70 11.11 13.77 -5.93
C LYS A 70 10.19 14.98 -5.67
N ALA A 71 9.31 15.27 -6.62
CA ALA A 71 8.40 16.41 -6.53
C ALA A 71 7.42 16.30 -5.37
N TYR A 72 6.74 15.14 -5.19
CA TYR A 72 5.77 15.01 -4.10
C TYR A 72 6.45 14.91 -2.71
N ILE A 73 7.68 14.38 -2.62
CA ILE A 73 8.45 14.40 -1.37
C ILE A 73 8.87 15.84 -1.02
N ALA A 74 9.40 16.59 -2.00
CA ALA A 74 9.72 18.00 -1.82
C ALA A 74 8.49 18.82 -1.42
N LYS A 75 7.31 18.51 -1.98
CA LYS A 75 6.04 19.14 -1.63
C LYS A 75 5.68 18.91 -0.16
N ALA A 76 5.83 17.69 0.36
CA ALA A 76 5.56 17.40 1.77
C ALA A 76 6.46 18.20 2.70
N ILE A 77 7.75 18.26 2.37
CA ILE A 77 8.75 19.01 3.17
C ILE A 77 8.48 20.52 3.09
N SER A 78 8.17 21.05 1.91
CA SER A 78 7.84 22.47 1.74
C SER A 78 6.55 22.86 2.46
N ALA A 79 5.51 22.01 2.41
CA ALA A 79 4.21 22.31 3.01
C ALA A 79 4.20 22.13 4.53
N TYR A 80 4.93 21.14 5.06
CA TYR A 80 4.81 20.72 6.46
C TYR A 80 6.13 20.71 7.23
N GLY A 81 7.26 21.07 6.59
CA GLY A 81 8.58 21.20 7.21
C GLY A 81 9.32 19.89 7.46
N LYS A 82 8.67 18.73 7.26
CA LYS A 82 9.20 17.40 7.58
C LYS A 82 8.48 16.30 6.81
N LEU A 83 9.00 15.05 6.88
CA LEU A 83 8.36 13.86 6.39
C LEU A 83 8.42 12.76 7.47
N ASP A 84 7.34 12.56 8.21
CA ASP A 84 7.28 11.58 9.30
C ASP A 84 6.98 10.17 8.79
N ALA A 85 6.09 10.05 7.80
CA ALA A 85 5.77 8.75 7.22
C ALA A 85 5.48 8.84 5.71
N ILE A 86 5.75 7.74 5.00
CA ILE A 86 5.31 7.54 3.62
C ILE A 86 4.71 6.15 3.46
N TRP A 87 3.54 6.08 2.85
CA TRP A 87 2.95 4.82 2.42
C TRP A 87 3.02 4.70 0.89
N ALA A 88 3.98 3.93 0.39
CA ALA A 88 4.11 3.54 -1.01
C ALA A 88 3.06 2.47 -1.33
N ASN A 89 1.83 2.92 -1.63
CA ASN A 89 0.67 2.06 -1.83
C ASN A 89 0.23 1.94 -3.28
N ALA A 90 0.59 2.88 -4.16
CA ALA A 90 0.23 2.83 -5.57
C ALA A 90 0.64 1.49 -6.23
N GLY A 91 -0.23 0.97 -7.10
CA GLY A 91 0.04 -0.27 -7.83
C GLY A 91 -1.00 -0.56 -8.91
N ILE A 92 -0.64 -1.46 -9.81
CA ILE A 92 -1.51 -1.97 -10.88
C ILE A 92 -1.59 -3.49 -10.84
N GLY A 93 -2.73 -4.09 -11.27
CA GLY A 93 -2.96 -5.53 -11.17
C GLY A 93 -2.20 -6.38 -12.19
N GLY A 94 -1.88 -5.85 -13.35
CA GLY A 94 -1.15 -6.56 -14.41
C GLY A 94 -1.93 -7.67 -15.13
N GLY A 95 -3.21 -7.90 -14.80
CA GLY A 95 -4.05 -8.91 -15.45
C GLY A 95 -3.63 -10.37 -15.18
N LEU A 96 -4.37 -11.30 -15.80
CA LEU A 96 -4.14 -12.75 -15.73
C LEU A 96 -3.81 -13.31 -17.13
N ILE A 97 -2.76 -12.79 -17.76
CA ILE A 97 -2.31 -13.20 -19.09
C ILE A 97 -1.56 -14.54 -18.96
N PRO A 98 -1.84 -15.55 -19.83
CA PRO A 98 -1.08 -16.80 -19.86
C PRO A 98 0.42 -16.54 -20.02
N LEU A 99 1.27 -17.31 -19.35
CA LEU A 99 2.72 -17.08 -19.31
C LEU A 99 3.35 -16.98 -20.70
N ALA A 100 2.93 -17.84 -21.63
CA ALA A 100 3.44 -17.85 -22.99
C ALA A 100 3.04 -16.63 -23.84
N GLU A 101 2.04 -15.88 -23.41
CA GLU A 101 1.53 -14.69 -24.10
C GLU A 101 2.02 -13.36 -23.45
N GLN A 102 2.74 -13.46 -22.35
CA GLN A 102 3.27 -12.29 -21.64
C GLN A 102 4.45 -11.69 -22.42
N THR A 103 4.50 -10.35 -22.46
CA THR A 103 5.60 -9.61 -23.13
C THR A 103 6.53 -8.94 -22.13
N PRO A 104 7.79 -8.69 -22.53
CA PRO A 104 8.72 -7.92 -21.70
C PRO A 104 8.17 -6.55 -21.31
N GLU A 105 7.46 -5.85 -22.22
CA GLU A 105 6.91 -4.50 -21.99
C GLU A 105 5.83 -4.55 -20.90
N HIS A 106 4.96 -5.58 -20.92
CA HIS A 106 3.98 -5.79 -19.88
C HIS A 106 4.66 -6.01 -18.50
N TRP A 107 5.70 -6.84 -18.45
CA TRP A 107 6.49 -7.05 -17.26
C TRP A 107 7.13 -5.75 -16.77
N GLN A 108 7.77 -5.00 -17.67
CA GLN A 108 8.42 -3.73 -17.34
C GLN A 108 7.44 -2.74 -16.72
N GLU A 109 6.24 -2.59 -17.28
CA GLU A 109 5.25 -1.65 -16.75
C GLU A 109 4.75 -2.07 -15.36
N VAL A 110 4.46 -3.38 -15.14
CA VAL A 110 4.05 -3.85 -13.81
C VAL A 110 5.17 -3.68 -12.79
N LEU A 111 6.41 -3.99 -13.14
CA LEU A 111 7.57 -3.81 -12.25
C LEU A 111 7.86 -2.33 -12.01
N ARG A 112 7.72 -1.47 -13.04
CA ARG A 112 7.94 -0.04 -12.93
C ARG A 112 7.03 0.58 -11.86
N VAL A 113 5.75 0.26 -11.88
CA VAL A 113 4.79 0.82 -10.92
C VAL A 113 4.89 0.11 -9.57
N ASN A 114 4.87 -1.23 -9.55
CA ASN A 114 4.67 -2.00 -8.33
C ASN A 114 5.94 -2.25 -7.50
N LEU A 115 7.13 -2.16 -8.11
CA LEU A 115 8.41 -2.42 -7.45
C LEU A 115 9.34 -1.21 -7.50
N ILE A 116 9.57 -0.65 -8.69
CA ILE A 116 10.44 0.52 -8.83
C ILE A 116 9.80 1.75 -8.16
N GLY A 117 8.47 1.92 -8.25
CA GLY A 117 7.77 2.99 -7.53
C GLY A 117 8.02 2.98 -6.02
N PRO A 118 7.75 1.90 -5.29
CA PRO A 118 8.15 1.77 -3.88
C PRO A 118 9.63 1.97 -3.62
N PHE A 119 10.51 1.43 -4.47
CA PHE A 119 11.96 1.68 -4.37
C PHE A 119 12.29 3.17 -4.44
N LEU A 120 11.73 3.92 -5.39
CA LEU A 120 11.94 5.36 -5.52
C LEU A 120 11.42 6.13 -4.31
N ALA A 121 10.23 5.77 -3.81
CA ALA A 121 9.66 6.35 -2.59
C ALA A 121 10.59 6.14 -1.39
N VAL A 122 11.11 4.93 -1.20
CA VAL A 122 12.10 4.57 -0.18
C VAL A 122 13.38 5.37 -0.36
N LYS A 123 13.99 5.31 -1.55
CA LYS A 123 15.25 5.97 -1.91
C LYS A 123 15.25 7.47 -1.57
N HIS A 124 14.17 8.17 -1.94
CA HIS A 124 14.11 9.61 -1.80
C HIS A 124 13.55 10.09 -0.45
N SER A 125 12.89 9.24 0.34
CA SER A 125 12.43 9.57 1.69
C SER A 125 13.54 9.41 2.74
N ILE A 126 14.37 8.39 2.61
CA ILE A 126 15.42 8.02 3.59
C ILE A 126 16.34 9.19 3.96
N PRO A 127 16.92 9.98 3.03
CA PRO A 127 17.84 11.05 3.41
C PRO A 127 17.19 12.09 4.34
N HIS A 128 15.92 12.39 4.13
CA HIS A 128 15.16 13.32 4.97
C HIS A 128 14.87 12.72 6.35
N MET A 129 14.41 11.46 6.39
CA MET A 129 14.08 10.76 7.63
C MET A 129 15.32 10.50 8.49
N VAL A 130 16.45 10.13 7.89
CA VAL A 130 17.72 9.95 8.61
C VAL A 130 18.22 11.28 9.17
N LYS A 131 18.16 12.37 8.39
CA LYS A 131 18.57 13.70 8.83
C LYS A 131 17.72 14.20 10.01
N GLN A 132 16.43 13.89 10.05
CA GLN A 132 15.55 14.27 11.16
C GLN A 132 15.61 13.31 12.36
N GLY A 133 16.27 12.13 12.22
CA GLY A 133 16.49 11.15 13.28
C GLY A 133 15.35 10.16 13.50
N TYR A 134 14.32 10.14 12.67
CA TYR A 134 13.19 9.19 12.72
C TYR A 134 12.43 9.16 11.39
N GLY A 135 11.65 8.10 11.18
CA GLY A 135 10.74 7.97 10.04
C GLY A 135 10.04 6.63 10.00
N ALA A 136 8.91 6.57 9.31
CA ALA A 136 8.18 5.34 9.07
C ALA A 136 7.84 5.17 7.59
N ILE A 137 8.27 4.06 6.99
CA ILE A 137 7.99 3.72 5.61
C ILE A 137 7.09 2.49 5.59
N VAL A 138 5.97 2.56 4.89
CA VAL A 138 5.06 1.44 4.66
C VAL A 138 5.01 1.17 3.15
N CYS A 139 5.17 -0.09 2.75
CA CYS A 139 5.03 -0.52 1.36
C CYS A 139 3.86 -1.49 1.20
N THR A 140 3.08 -1.36 0.14
CA THR A 140 2.03 -2.32 -0.17
C THR A 140 2.58 -3.45 -1.02
N ALA A 141 2.84 -4.60 -0.39
CA ALA A 141 3.11 -5.87 -1.06
C ALA A 141 1.78 -6.57 -1.43
N SER A 142 1.65 -7.85 -1.21
CA SER A 142 0.43 -8.66 -1.42
C SER A 142 0.65 -10.08 -0.88
N VAL A 143 -0.43 -10.80 -0.61
CA VAL A 143 -0.38 -12.27 -0.45
C VAL A 143 0.22 -12.96 -1.68
N ALA A 144 0.11 -12.34 -2.87
CA ALA A 144 0.74 -12.83 -4.09
C ALA A 144 2.27 -12.82 -4.06
N GLY A 145 2.88 -12.01 -3.19
CA GLY A 145 4.32 -12.07 -2.91
C GLY A 145 4.72 -13.16 -1.90
N LEU A 146 3.75 -13.77 -1.22
CA LEU A 146 3.96 -14.79 -0.19
C LEU A 146 3.55 -16.19 -0.64
N LYS A 147 2.54 -16.30 -1.51
CA LYS A 147 1.94 -17.57 -1.95
C LYS A 147 1.76 -17.60 -3.45
N ALA A 148 2.06 -18.74 -4.06
CA ALA A 148 1.80 -18.97 -5.47
C ALA A 148 0.28 -18.96 -5.77
N ASN A 149 -0.07 -18.73 -7.04
CA ASN A 149 -1.45 -18.76 -7.56
C ASN A 149 -2.40 -17.71 -6.95
N ALA A 150 -1.86 -16.64 -6.36
CA ALA A 150 -2.67 -15.56 -5.83
C ALA A 150 -2.85 -14.38 -6.83
N SER A 151 -2.12 -14.36 -7.94
CA SER A 151 -2.23 -13.37 -9.04
C SER A 151 -1.36 -13.78 -10.23
N GLY A 152 -1.35 -12.94 -11.30
CA GLY A 152 -0.47 -13.11 -12.47
C GLY A 152 1.03 -12.97 -12.13
N HIS A 153 1.87 -13.54 -13.01
CA HIS A 153 3.32 -13.68 -12.78
C HIS A 153 4.04 -12.35 -12.49
N PRO A 154 3.93 -11.28 -13.33
CA PRO A 154 4.66 -10.04 -13.09
C PRO A 154 4.20 -9.34 -11.82
N TYR A 155 2.90 -9.43 -11.49
CA TYR A 155 2.37 -8.89 -10.23
C TYR A 155 2.97 -9.63 -9.03
N ALA A 156 2.92 -10.97 -9.01
CA ALA A 156 3.46 -11.77 -7.92
C ALA A 156 4.97 -11.52 -7.73
N ALA A 157 5.74 -11.49 -8.82
CA ALA A 157 7.15 -11.18 -8.80
C ALA A 157 7.42 -9.77 -8.23
N SER A 158 6.64 -8.76 -8.67
CA SER A 158 6.77 -7.40 -8.14
C SER A 158 6.53 -7.32 -6.63
N LYS A 159 5.52 -8.04 -6.14
CA LYS A 159 5.13 -8.00 -4.72
C LYS A 159 6.08 -8.81 -3.82
N ALA A 160 6.67 -9.89 -4.33
CA ALA A 160 7.79 -10.58 -3.67
C ALA A 160 9.03 -9.68 -3.61
N GLY A 161 9.32 -8.93 -4.70
CA GLY A 161 10.38 -7.93 -4.73
C GLY A 161 10.21 -6.82 -3.69
N VAL A 162 8.97 -6.35 -3.46
CA VAL A 162 8.68 -5.35 -2.40
C VAL A 162 8.99 -5.92 -1.01
N ILE A 163 8.66 -7.18 -0.74
CA ILE A 163 8.99 -7.81 0.55
C ILE A 163 10.51 -7.86 0.75
N SER A 164 11.24 -8.28 -0.28
CA SER A 164 12.72 -8.30 -0.25
C SER A 164 13.31 -6.89 -0.07
N LEU A 165 12.78 -5.88 -0.78
CA LEU A 165 13.17 -4.48 -0.63
C LEU A 165 13.03 -4.01 0.82
N VAL A 166 11.88 -4.30 1.45
CA VAL A 166 11.59 -3.93 2.85
C VAL A 166 12.60 -4.56 3.81
N GLN A 167 12.84 -5.86 3.69
CA GLN A 167 13.75 -6.62 4.57
C GLN A 167 15.20 -6.10 4.43
N THR A 168 15.68 -5.94 3.21
CA THR A 168 17.04 -5.48 2.93
C THR A 168 17.24 -4.03 3.38
N THR A 169 16.25 -3.15 3.14
CA THR A 169 16.33 -1.75 3.55
C THR A 169 16.29 -1.60 5.06
N ALA A 170 15.48 -2.39 5.76
CA ALA A 170 15.44 -2.36 7.23
C ALA A 170 16.80 -2.63 7.86
N TYR A 171 17.56 -3.59 7.30
CA TYR A 171 18.94 -3.85 7.73
C TYR A 171 19.88 -2.69 7.40
N SER A 172 19.76 -2.11 6.20
CA SER A 172 20.61 -0.99 5.76
C SER A 172 20.38 0.29 6.60
N LEU A 173 19.23 0.41 7.26
CA LEU A 173 18.88 1.54 8.13
C LEU A 173 19.23 1.32 9.61
N SER A 174 20.03 0.31 9.92
CA SER A 174 20.44 0.01 11.31
C SER A 174 20.98 1.25 12.03
N GLY A 175 20.46 1.53 13.23
CA GLY A 175 20.88 2.65 14.08
C GLY A 175 20.31 4.02 13.70
N THR A 176 19.48 4.13 12.64
CA THR A 176 18.94 5.42 12.17
C THR A 176 17.60 5.80 12.78
N ASN A 177 16.94 4.91 13.52
CA ASN A 177 15.57 5.06 14.01
C ASN A 177 14.52 5.27 12.88
N VAL A 178 14.85 4.91 11.63
CA VAL A 178 13.91 4.86 10.50
C VAL A 178 13.45 3.43 10.32
N ARG A 179 12.13 3.22 10.30
CA ARG A 179 11.49 1.90 10.16
C ARG A 179 10.89 1.73 8.78
N ILE A 180 10.94 0.50 8.26
CA ILE A 180 10.28 0.14 7.02
C ILE A 180 9.58 -1.21 7.17
N ASN A 181 8.29 -1.28 6.78
CA ASN A 181 7.50 -2.49 6.81
C ASN A 181 6.61 -2.62 5.57
N ALA A 182 6.12 -3.83 5.31
CA ALA A 182 5.15 -4.08 4.25
C ALA A 182 3.79 -4.52 4.82
N VAL A 183 2.71 -4.11 4.17
CA VAL A 183 1.39 -4.75 4.30
C VAL A 183 1.16 -5.67 3.11
N CYS A 184 0.58 -6.84 3.34
CA CYS A 184 0.31 -7.86 2.33
C CYS A 184 -1.22 -8.10 2.26
N PRO A 185 -1.96 -7.31 1.45
CA PRO A 185 -3.39 -7.48 1.31
C PRO A 185 -3.75 -8.85 0.72
N GLY A 186 -4.84 -9.46 1.23
CA GLY A 186 -5.58 -10.53 0.58
C GLY A 186 -6.50 -9.98 -0.52
N LEU A 187 -7.63 -10.65 -0.76
CA LEU A 187 -8.67 -10.14 -1.66
C LEU A 187 -9.44 -9.01 -0.95
N ILE A 188 -9.19 -7.78 -1.36
CA ILE A 188 -9.81 -6.57 -0.82
C ILE A 188 -10.74 -5.97 -1.86
N GLU A 189 -11.94 -5.56 -1.46
CA GLU A 189 -12.93 -4.94 -2.34
C GLU A 189 -12.50 -3.51 -2.70
N THR A 190 -11.95 -3.34 -3.90
CA THR A 190 -11.43 -2.08 -4.42
C THR A 190 -11.70 -1.96 -5.92
N GLY A 191 -11.42 -0.79 -6.51
CA GLY A 191 -11.49 -0.63 -7.97
C GLY A 191 -10.60 -1.62 -8.74
N MET A 192 -9.42 -1.98 -8.21
CA MET A 192 -8.51 -2.95 -8.82
C MET A 192 -9.12 -4.36 -8.89
N THR A 193 -9.87 -4.76 -7.89
CA THR A 193 -10.48 -6.09 -7.78
C THR A 193 -11.93 -6.13 -8.26
N LYS A 194 -12.51 -4.96 -8.59
CA LYS A 194 -13.89 -4.84 -9.09
C LYS A 194 -14.24 -5.84 -10.21
N PRO A 195 -13.37 -6.12 -11.21
CA PRO A 195 -13.67 -7.12 -12.23
C PRO A 195 -13.92 -8.53 -11.68
N ILE A 196 -13.30 -8.89 -10.54
CA ILE A 196 -13.53 -10.19 -9.88
C ILE A 196 -14.95 -10.23 -9.30
N PHE A 197 -15.38 -9.15 -8.66
CA PHE A 197 -16.72 -9.04 -8.05
C PHE A 197 -17.80 -8.96 -9.13
N ASP A 198 -17.60 -8.15 -10.19
CA ASP A 198 -18.53 -8.03 -11.31
C ASP A 198 -18.75 -9.39 -12.02
N ASN A 199 -17.66 -10.10 -12.32
CA ASN A 199 -17.73 -11.44 -12.95
C ASN A 199 -18.45 -12.46 -12.05
N ALA A 200 -18.22 -12.41 -10.73
CA ALA A 200 -18.91 -13.27 -9.79
C ALA A 200 -20.43 -12.97 -9.76
N LYS A 201 -20.80 -11.71 -9.83
CA LYS A 201 -22.22 -11.27 -9.91
C LYS A 201 -22.88 -11.74 -11.20
N GLU A 202 -22.24 -11.55 -12.35
CA GLU A 202 -22.75 -12.01 -13.63
C GLU A 202 -22.97 -13.52 -13.67
N ARG A 203 -22.15 -14.29 -12.95
CA ARG A 203 -22.23 -15.75 -12.86
C ARG A 203 -23.08 -16.27 -11.69
N GLY A 204 -23.65 -15.40 -10.86
CA GLY A 204 -24.39 -15.80 -9.65
C GLY A 204 -23.51 -16.56 -8.63
N THR A 205 -22.23 -16.19 -8.52
CA THR A 205 -21.25 -16.88 -7.69
C THR A 205 -20.65 -15.98 -6.59
N GLU A 206 -21.30 -14.87 -6.24
CA GLU A 206 -20.83 -13.91 -5.23
C GLU A 206 -20.58 -14.57 -3.87
N SER A 207 -21.38 -15.59 -3.52
CA SER A 207 -21.19 -16.38 -2.30
C SER A 207 -19.87 -17.13 -2.22
N LYS A 208 -19.16 -17.29 -3.36
CA LYS A 208 -17.83 -17.91 -3.42
C LYS A 208 -16.70 -16.94 -3.15
N ILE A 209 -16.95 -15.62 -3.20
CA ILE A 209 -15.94 -14.60 -2.96
C ILE A 209 -15.47 -14.67 -1.51
N GLY A 210 -14.16 -14.73 -1.31
CA GLY A 210 -13.57 -14.80 0.02
C GLY A 210 -13.61 -16.17 0.70
N GLN A 211 -14.22 -17.19 0.09
CA GLN A 211 -14.39 -18.50 0.73
C GLN A 211 -13.08 -19.27 0.93
N LEU A 212 -11.98 -18.85 0.30
CA LEU A 212 -10.67 -19.47 0.48
C LEU A 212 -9.96 -19.05 1.78
N ASN A 213 -10.34 -17.94 2.38
CA ASN A 213 -9.77 -17.53 3.67
C ASN A 213 -10.66 -17.97 4.86
N PRO A 214 -10.09 -18.18 6.05
CA PRO A 214 -10.83 -18.58 7.25
C PRO A 214 -11.99 -17.66 7.66
N LEU A 215 -11.89 -16.35 7.41
CA LEU A 215 -12.95 -15.39 7.73
C LEU A 215 -14.13 -15.43 6.75
N LYS A 216 -14.01 -16.20 5.64
CA LYS A 216 -15.08 -16.45 4.66
C LYS A 216 -15.69 -15.19 4.03
N ARG A 217 -14.91 -14.13 3.88
CA ARG A 217 -15.32 -12.89 3.22
C ARG A 217 -14.13 -12.18 2.58
N PRO A 218 -14.35 -11.28 1.62
CA PRO A 218 -13.32 -10.33 1.21
C PRO A 218 -13.02 -9.34 2.34
N GLY A 219 -11.83 -8.74 2.29
CA GLY A 219 -11.48 -7.63 3.17
C GLY A 219 -11.99 -6.30 2.62
N GLN A 220 -12.05 -5.31 3.49
CA GLN A 220 -12.44 -3.94 3.15
C GLN A 220 -11.22 -3.00 3.19
N PRO A 221 -11.19 -1.92 2.38
CA PRO A 221 -10.07 -0.97 2.34
C PRO A 221 -9.66 -0.41 3.70
N HIS A 222 -10.60 -0.15 4.59
CA HIS A 222 -10.33 0.38 5.92
C HIS A 222 -9.59 -0.61 6.83
N GLU A 223 -9.71 -1.92 6.59
CA GLU A 223 -8.99 -2.94 7.36
C GLU A 223 -7.49 -2.90 7.04
N LEU A 224 -7.13 -2.59 5.79
CA LEU A 224 -5.75 -2.35 5.38
C LEU A 224 -5.24 -1.00 5.90
N ALA A 225 -6.09 0.04 5.84
CA ALA A 225 -5.77 1.35 6.36
C ALA A 225 -5.41 1.31 7.85
N ALA A 226 -6.10 0.49 8.64
CA ALA A 226 -5.82 0.31 10.07
C ALA A 226 -4.41 -0.28 10.33
N MET A 227 -3.99 -1.27 9.55
CA MET A 227 -2.62 -1.82 9.64
C MET A 227 -1.59 -0.78 9.20
N GLY A 228 -1.83 -0.06 8.09
CA GLY A 228 -0.95 1.01 7.64
C GLY A 228 -0.82 2.13 8.66
N LEU A 229 -1.91 2.50 9.32
CA LEU A 229 -1.93 3.49 10.40
C LEU A 229 -1.05 3.05 11.58
N PHE A 230 -1.22 1.80 12.05
CA PHE A 230 -0.36 1.24 13.09
C PHE A 230 1.12 1.32 12.70
N LEU A 231 1.48 0.85 11.51
CA LEU A 231 2.87 0.82 11.04
C LEU A 231 3.47 2.22 10.85
N ALA A 232 2.67 3.22 10.50
CA ALA A 232 3.09 4.62 10.36
C ALA A 232 3.20 5.36 11.70
N SER A 233 2.55 4.86 12.75
CA SER A 233 2.51 5.48 14.08
C SER A 233 3.68 5.05 14.97
N ASP A 234 3.85 5.74 16.11
CA ASP A 234 4.88 5.42 17.12
C ASP A 234 4.56 4.13 17.90
N GLU A 235 3.32 3.64 17.82
CA GLU A 235 2.94 2.34 18.41
C GLU A 235 3.73 1.18 17.79
N ALA A 236 4.18 1.32 16.53
CA ALA A 236 5.02 0.35 15.84
C ALA A 236 6.53 0.60 16.03
N SER A 237 6.95 1.28 17.11
CA SER A 237 8.35 1.68 17.33
C SER A 237 9.34 0.51 17.36
N TYR A 238 8.91 -0.70 17.69
CA TYR A 238 9.76 -1.90 17.69
C TYR A 238 9.42 -2.88 16.54
N VAL A 239 8.70 -2.39 15.52
CA VAL A 239 8.30 -3.17 14.34
C VAL A 239 9.08 -2.69 13.11
N ASN A 240 10.00 -3.52 12.60
CA ASN A 240 10.85 -3.16 11.47
C ASN A 240 11.16 -4.39 10.59
N GLY A 241 11.21 -4.20 9.28
CA GLY A 241 11.61 -5.20 8.31
C GLY A 241 10.59 -6.32 8.07
N GLN A 242 9.33 -6.16 8.50
CA GLN A 242 8.33 -7.22 8.44
C GLN A 242 7.31 -7.02 7.32
N ALA A 243 6.77 -8.14 6.85
CA ALA A 243 5.66 -8.19 5.91
C ALA A 243 4.42 -8.76 6.62
N PHE A 244 3.37 -7.94 6.75
CA PHE A 244 2.18 -8.26 7.52
C PHE A 244 1.01 -8.64 6.61
N PRO A 245 0.58 -9.92 6.57
CA PRO A 245 -0.65 -10.31 5.89
C PRO A 245 -1.88 -9.68 6.57
N VAL A 246 -2.76 -9.09 5.75
CA VAL A 246 -4.09 -8.64 6.13
C VAL A 246 -5.06 -9.29 5.13
N ASP A 247 -5.37 -10.56 5.34
CA ASP A 247 -5.88 -11.46 4.32
C ASP A 247 -6.97 -12.43 4.82
N GLY A 248 -7.49 -12.21 6.01
CA GLY A 248 -8.49 -13.09 6.63
C GLY A 248 -7.97 -14.48 6.98
N GLY A 249 -6.64 -14.63 7.11
CA GLY A 249 -5.98 -15.89 7.41
C GLY A 249 -5.65 -16.75 6.18
N LEU A 250 -5.79 -16.20 4.96
CA LEU A 250 -5.55 -16.93 3.70
C LEU A 250 -4.15 -17.55 3.65
N THR A 251 -3.11 -16.77 3.99
CA THR A 251 -1.73 -17.27 3.92
C THR A 251 -1.33 -18.16 5.09
N ALA A 252 -2.04 -18.07 6.21
CA ALA A 252 -1.84 -18.93 7.39
C ALA A 252 -2.59 -20.25 7.30
N SER A 253 -3.53 -20.38 6.37
CA SER A 253 -4.32 -21.59 6.17
C SER A 253 -3.74 -22.48 5.07
N MET A 254 -3.86 -23.80 5.26
CA MET A 254 -3.69 -24.77 4.19
C MET A 254 -5.09 -25.18 3.72
N PRO A 255 -5.40 -25.14 2.43
CA PRO A 255 -6.70 -25.59 1.94
C PRO A 255 -6.80 -27.11 2.13
N TYR A 256 -7.21 -27.51 3.31
CA TYR A 256 -7.41 -28.89 3.70
C TYR A 256 -8.90 -29.20 3.86
N ALA A 257 -9.34 -30.35 3.33
CA ALA A 257 -10.74 -30.77 3.37
C ALA A 257 -11.19 -31.29 4.76
N GLY A 258 -10.64 -30.73 5.84
CA GLY A 258 -11.05 -31.03 7.20
C GLY A 258 -12.37 -30.31 7.57
N LYS A 259 -13.18 -30.94 8.43
CA LYS A 259 -14.34 -30.24 9.00
C LYS A 259 -13.84 -29.16 9.96
N PRO A 260 -14.44 -27.93 9.95
CA PRO A 260 -14.20 -26.96 11.02
C PRO A 260 -14.57 -27.57 12.37
N ILE A 261 -13.85 -27.16 13.38
CA ILE A 261 -14.14 -27.53 14.78
C ILE A 261 -15.46 -26.88 15.18
#